data_adc0581b8da93f37ef648732551a015f
#
_entry.id   adc0581b8da93f37ef648732551a015f
#
_cell.length_a   1.000
_cell.length_b   1.000
_cell.length_c   1.000
_cell.angle_alpha   90.00
_cell.angle_beta   90.00
_cell.angle_gamma   90.00
#
_symmetry.space_group_name_H-M   'P 1'
#
loop_
_entity.id
_entity.type
_entity.pdbx_description
1 polymer ?
#
loop_
_entity_poly.entity_id
_entity_poly.type
_entity_poly.pdbx_seq_one_letter_code
_entity_poly.pdbx_strand_id
1 'polypeptide(L)'
;SFVALVFTTSAFAKEVTLLMDWFPQGNQSGYWQAEFDNQYHDDVTIKVKSGGPKVNTTQMVASGQVEFGLQASDSVMMANAKGAGLKGIFVSLNHVPYTLVYHPNTGVKSVKDLDGRPFAVKMGVTYWKWVKQKYQLNAVKEFPLTGDLGLFARTPQQFQQGYSLFLPARLAAKGVATEQITIEELGYRPYSVLFTTDKMIKENPELVQTVVDRLSISFPKSLIDPKPTRDFILSKSKKVNAEIHNNALELMKRDFLPKDWSKIGCQDPNRWVELANQMK
;
A
#
# COMPACT_ATOMS: atom_id res chain seq x y z
N SER A 1 20.97 -58.08 -10.99
CA SER A 1 20.93 -56.90 -10.09
C SER A 1 20.48 -55.69 -10.90
N PHE A 2 19.23 -55.24 -10.67
CA PHE A 2 18.71 -54.00 -11.23
C PHE A 2 19.05 -52.86 -10.23
N VAL A 3 19.88 -51.92 -10.64
CA VAL A 3 20.13 -50.67 -9.92
C VAL A 3 19.06 -49.68 -10.35
N ALA A 4 18.08 -49.38 -9.45
CA ALA A 4 17.11 -48.33 -9.67
C ALA A 4 17.82 -46.98 -9.47
N LEU A 5 18.02 -46.21 -10.55
CA LEU A 5 18.45 -44.83 -10.48
C LEU A 5 17.25 -44.02 -9.97
N VAL A 6 17.31 -43.59 -8.71
CA VAL A 6 16.37 -42.60 -8.15
C VAL A 6 16.82 -41.21 -8.64
N PHE A 7 16.14 -40.70 -9.66
CA PHE A 7 16.28 -39.30 -10.07
C PHE A 7 15.59 -38.43 -9.01
N THR A 8 16.35 -37.88 -8.08
CA THR A 8 15.88 -36.77 -7.24
C THR A 8 15.74 -35.53 -8.13
N THR A 9 14.55 -35.24 -8.59
CA THR A 9 14.24 -33.93 -9.18
C THR A 9 14.39 -32.89 -8.09
N SER A 10 15.47 -32.12 -8.14
CA SER A 10 15.61 -30.89 -7.34
C SER A 10 14.52 -29.94 -7.80
N ALA A 11 13.42 -29.87 -7.05
CA ALA A 11 12.39 -28.86 -7.30
C ALA A 11 13.04 -27.49 -7.00
N PHE A 12 13.33 -26.72 -8.03
CA PHE A 12 13.72 -25.33 -7.83
C PHE A 12 12.58 -24.58 -7.14
N ALA A 13 12.89 -23.80 -6.09
CA ALA A 13 11.93 -22.96 -5.40
C ALA A 13 11.19 -22.09 -6.43
N LYS A 14 9.84 -22.10 -6.38
CA LYS A 14 9.02 -21.31 -7.30
C LYS A 14 9.16 -19.83 -6.91
N GLU A 15 9.67 -18.99 -7.81
CA GLU A 15 9.78 -17.55 -7.57
C GLU A 15 8.44 -16.88 -7.87
N VAL A 16 8.01 -15.96 -6.97
CA VAL A 16 6.82 -15.13 -7.14
C VAL A 16 7.14 -13.67 -6.86
N THR A 17 6.51 -12.78 -7.60
CA THR A 17 6.67 -11.33 -7.45
C THR A 17 5.47 -10.72 -6.72
N LEU A 18 5.76 -9.97 -5.66
CA LEU A 18 4.81 -9.07 -5.00
C LEU A 18 5.14 -7.63 -5.43
N LEU A 19 4.29 -7.03 -6.25
CA LEU A 19 4.47 -5.65 -6.72
C LEU A 19 3.81 -4.67 -5.77
N MET A 20 4.60 -3.80 -5.16
CA MET A 20 4.11 -2.76 -4.25
C MET A 20 3.49 -1.60 -5.03
N ASP A 21 2.57 -0.89 -4.39
CA ASP A 21 1.90 0.30 -4.93
C ASP A 21 2.76 1.55 -4.93
N TRP A 22 3.83 1.55 -4.09
CA TRP A 22 4.70 2.70 -3.87
C TRP A 22 6.15 2.28 -3.64
N PHE A 23 7.04 3.28 -3.49
CA PHE A 23 8.44 3.05 -3.12
C PHE A 23 8.55 2.32 -1.78
N PRO A 24 9.69 1.61 -1.51
CA PRO A 24 9.90 0.91 -0.26
C PRO A 24 9.78 1.84 0.96
N GLN A 25 8.92 1.46 1.92
CA GLN A 25 8.66 2.23 3.15
C GLN A 25 8.02 1.35 4.23
N GLY A 26 7.95 1.88 5.47
CA GLY A 26 7.61 1.11 6.67
C GLY A 26 6.24 0.42 6.69
N ASN A 27 5.21 0.98 6.06
CA ASN A 27 3.89 0.31 5.99
C ASN A 27 3.90 -0.99 5.16
N GLN A 28 4.97 -1.24 4.42
CA GLN A 28 5.20 -2.45 3.64
C GLN A 28 6.14 -3.44 4.37
N SER A 29 6.49 -3.20 5.64
CA SER A 29 7.51 -3.97 6.37
C SER A 29 7.29 -5.48 6.33
N GLY A 30 6.05 -5.97 6.50
CA GLY A 30 5.78 -7.40 6.45
C GLY A 30 6.10 -8.05 5.10
N TYR A 31 5.89 -7.35 3.98
CA TYR A 31 6.24 -7.84 2.64
C TYR A 31 7.77 -7.92 2.47
N TRP A 32 8.50 -6.87 2.87
CA TRP A 32 9.95 -6.84 2.80
C TRP A 32 10.59 -7.84 3.77
N GLN A 33 9.95 -8.09 4.93
CA GLN A 33 10.36 -9.16 5.84
C GLN A 33 10.21 -10.54 5.19
N ALA A 34 9.13 -10.78 4.45
CA ALA A 34 8.93 -12.04 3.75
C ALA A 34 10.01 -12.29 2.67
N GLU A 35 10.44 -11.24 1.93
CA GLU A 35 11.60 -11.34 1.03
C GLU A 35 12.91 -11.57 1.80
N PHE A 36 13.14 -10.86 2.88
CA PHE A 36 14.33 -11.01 3.72
C PHE A 36 14.44 -12.43 4.30
N ASP A 37 13.30 -13.05 4.63
CA ASP A 37 13.24 -14.38 5.22
C ASP A 37 13.33 -15.52 4.18
N ASN A 38 13.49 -15.25 2.88
CA ASN A 38 13.66 -16.31 1.86
C ASN A 38 14.79 -17.29 2.20
N GLN A 39 15.85 -16.83 2.88
CA GLN A 39 16.98 -17.67 3.30
C GLN A 39 16.61 -18.82 4.27
N TYR A 40 15.39 -18.79 4.84
CA TYR A 40 14.85 -19.81 5.74
C TYR A 40 13.80 -20.71 5.08
N HIS A 41 13.60 -20.57 3.75
CA HIS A 41 12.58 -21.27 3.00
C HIS A 41 13.14 -21.74 1.66
N ASP A 42 12.80 -22.95 1.28
CA ASP A 42 13.23 -23.61 0.05
C ASP A 42 12.08 -23.95 -0.92
N ASP A 43 10.83 -23.69 -0.52
CA ASP A 43 9.60 -23.99 -1.27
C ASP A 43 9.22 -22.87 -2.26
N VAL A 44 9.16 -21.63 -1.79
CA VAL A 44 8.78 -20.44 -2.56
C VAL A 44 9.74 -19.29 -2.28
N THR A 45 10.27 -18.68 -3.33
CA THR A 45 11.06 -17.44 -3.25
C THR A 45 10.16 -16.24 -3.49
N ILE A 46 9.94 -15.41 -2.48
CA ILE A 46 9.20 -14.15 -2.59
C ILE A 46 10.14 -13.04 -3.04
N LYS A 47 9.81 -12.36 -4.14
CA LYS A 47 10.48 -11.14 -4.61
C LYS A 47 9.56 -9.95 -4.50
N VAL A 48 9.97 -8.93 -3.76
CA VAL A 48 9.20 -7.68 -3.61
C VAL A 48 9.73 -6.64 -4.59
N LYS A 49 8.87 -6.20 -5.51
CA LYS A 49 9.20 -5.13 -6.47
C LYS A 49 8.62 -3.80 -6.01
N SER A 50 9.47 -2.78 -6.05
CA SER A 50 9.05 -1.40 -5.77
C SER A 50 8.02 -0.90 -6.77
N GLY A 51 6.98 -0.25 -6.27
CA GLY A 51 6.06 0.54 -7.06
C GLY A 51 6.52 2.00 -7.25
N GLY A 52 5.55 2.87 -7.49
CA GLY A 52 5.76 4.31 -7.66
C GLY A 52 4.62 5.00 -8.39
N PRO A 53 4.73 6.32 -8.66
CA PRO A 53 3.64 7.13 -9.23
C PRO A 53 3.12 6.63 -10.59
N LYS A 54 3.99 6.00 -11.39
CA LYS A 54 3.68 5.51 -12.74
C LYS A 54 3.33 4.02 -12.77
N VAL A 55 3.34 3.32 -11.62
CA VAL A 55 3.06 1.88 -11.55
C VAL A 55 1.57 1.65 -11.36
N ASN A 56 0.96 0.87 -12.24
CA ASN A 56 -0.42 0.41 -12.15
C ASN A 56 -0.43 -1.09 -11.77
N THR A 57 -0.47 -1.36 -10.46
CA THR A 57 -0.41 -2.72 -9.93
C THR A 57 -1.58 -3.58 -10.37
N THR A 58 -2.81 -3.03 -10.41
CA THR A 58 -4.01 -3.77 -10.82
C THR A 58 -3.92 -4.25 -12.28
N GLN A 59 -3.41 -3.39 -13.18
CA GLN A 59 -3.22 -3.75 -14.58
C GLN A 59 -2.14 -4.82 -14.74
N MET A 60 -1.00 -4.68 -14.04
CA MET A 60 0.12 -5.62 -14.17
C MET A 60 -0.22 -7.01 -13.66
N VAL A 61 -1.01 -7.11 -12.57
CA VAL A 61 -1.50 -8.40 -12.08
C VAL A 61 -2.58 -8.96 -13.00
N ALA A 62 -3.55 -8.16 -13.43
CA ALA A 62 -4.62 -8.61 -14.32
C ALA A 62 -4.10 -9.12 -15.67
N SER A 63 -2.99 -8.55 -16.17
CA SER A 63 -2.33 -9.01 -17.40
C SER A 63 -1.36 -10.19 -17.20
N GLY A 64 -1.15 -10.65 -15.96
CA GLY A 64 -0.22 -11.74 -15.64
C GLY A 64 1.25 -11.38 -15.73
N GLN A 65 1.61 -10.09 -15.74
CA GLN A 65 3.01 -9.63 -15.72
C GLN A 65 3.67 -9.85 -14.35
N VAL A 66 2.89 -9.89 -13.29
CA VAL A 66 3.29 -10.24 -11.92
C VAL A 66 2.18 -11.03 -11.24
N GLU A 67 2.54 -11.87 -10.27
CA GLU A 67 1.62 -12.78 -9.60
C GLU A 67 0.72 -12.08 -8.58
N PHE A 68 1.29 -11.13 -7.82
CA PHE A 68 0.61 -10.45 -6.73
C PHE A 68 0.86 -8.95 -6.77
N GLY A 69 -0.12 -8.17 -6.31
CA GLY A 69 0.00 -6.72 -6.22
C GLY A 69 -0.56 -6.17 -4.92
N LEU A 70 0.05 -5.10 -4.41
CA LEU A 70 -0.49 -4.32 -3.30
C LEU A 70 -1.26 -3.12 -3.85
N GLN A 71 -2.47 -2.87 -3.32
CA GLN A 71 -3.26 -1.69 -3.68
C GLN A 71 -4.33 -1.40 -2.62
N ALA A 72 -4.95 -0.22 -2.69
CA ALA A 72 -6.18 0.09 -1.99
C ALA A 72 -7.35 -0.74 -2.55
N SER A 73 -8.22 -1.25 -1.68
CA SER A 73 -9.32 -2.14 -2.07
C SER A 73 -10.31 -1.51 -3.04
N ASP A 74 -10.56 -0.20 -2.95
CA ASP A 74 -11.38 0.55 -3.91
C ASP A 74 -10.83 0.49 -5.34
N SER A 75 -9.51 0.57 -5.50
CA SER A 75 -8.86 0.45 -6.81
C SER A 75 -8.97 -0.96 -7.39
N VAL A 76 -8.89 -1.99 -6.53
CA VAL A 76 -9.14 -3.39 -6.93
C VAL A 76 -10.58 -3.57 -7.39
N MET A 77 -11.56 -3.01 -6.66
CA MET A 77 -12.97 -3.04 -7.04
C MET A 77 -13.23 -2.31 -8.36
N MET A 78 -12.61 -1.15 -8.57
CA MET A 78 -12.73 -0.42 -9.85
C MET A 78 -12.14 -1.17 -11.03
N ALA A 79 -11.06 -1.92 -10.83
CA ALA A 79 -10.50 -2.80 -11.85
C ALA A 79 -11.47 -3.97 -12.15
N ASN A 80 -12.08 -4.56 -11.12
CA ASN A 80 -13.07 -5.63 -11.27
C ASN A 80 -14.34 -5.17 -11.99
N ALA A 81 -14.81 -3.93 -11.77
CA ALA A 81 -15.90 -3.35 -12.54
C ALA A 81 -15.62 -3.26 -14.05
N LYS A 82 -14.33 -3.36 -14.44
CA LYS A 82 -13.86 -3.45 -15.83
C LYS A 82 -13.47 -4.87 -16.27
N GLY A 83 -13.81 -5.89 -15.47
CA GLY A 83 -13.58 -7.28 -15.81
C GLY A 83 -12.18 -7.82 -15.47
N ALA A 84 -11.44 -7.20 -14.55
CA ALA A 84 -10.07 -7.61 -14.25
C ALA A 84 -9.93 -8.96 -13.51
N GLY A 85 -10.97 -9.48 -12.87
CA GLY A 85 -10.98 -10.78 -12.18
C GLY A 85 -9.96 -10.86 -11.03
N LEU A 86 -9.90 -9.80 -10.20
CA LEU A 86 -8.95 -9.71 -9.08
C LEU A 86 -9.62 -10.06 -7.75
N LYS A 87 -8.87 -10.69 -6.84
CA LYS A 87 -9.28 -11.03 -5.47
C LYS A 87 -8.28 -10.52 -4.44
N GLY A 88 -8.76 -9.83 -3.42
CA GLY A 88 -7.98 -9.54 -2.21
C GLY A 88 -7.72 -10.83 -1.43
N ILE A 89 -6.47 -11.09 -1.07
CA ILE A 89 -6.06 -12.31 -0.36
C ILE A 89 -5.45 -12.03 1.00
N PHE A 90 -4.97 -10.80 1.27
CA PHE A 90 -4.34 -10.46 2.54
C PHE A 90 -4.47 -8.96 2.82
N VAL A 91 -5.12 -8.57 3.93
CA VAL A 91 -5.24 -7.16 4.35
C VAL A 91 -4.05 -6.77 5.22
N SER A 92 -3.19 -5.90 4.72
CA SER A 92 -2.03 -5.42 5.46
C SER A 92 -2.33 -4.24 6.39
N LEU A 93 -3.28 -3.39 6.02
CA LEU A 93 -3.76 -2.29 6.86
C LEU A 93 -5.29 -2.22 6.82
N ASN A 94 -5.90 -1.96 7.97
CA ASN A 94 -7.36 -1.83 8.12
C ASN A 94 -7.95 -0.68 7.31
N HIS A 95 -7.13 0.33 6.98
CA HIS A 95 -7.45 1.36 5.99
C HIS A 95 -6.16 1.97 5.45
N VAL A 96 -6.22 2.48 4.23
CA VAL A 96 -5.07 3.17 3.62
C VAL A 96 -4.88 4.52 4.30
N PRO A 97 -3.66 4.88 4.71
CA PRO A 97 -3.37 6.13 5.42
C PRO A 97 -3.35 7.35 4.50
N TYR A 98 -4.33 7.48 3.61
CA TYR A 98 -4.44 8.63 2.71
C TYR A 98 -4.69 9.92 3.46
N THR A 99 -3.96 10.96 3.10
CA THR A 99 -4.08 12.29 3.65
C THR A 99 -3.91 13.38 2.60
N LEU A 100 -4.55 14.51 2.84
CA LEU A 100 -4.41 15.77 2.12
C LEU A 100 -3.62 16.70 3.03
N VAL A 101 -2.34 16.92 2.71
CA VAL A 101 -1.44 17.78 3.49
C VAL A 101 -1.48 19.19 2.93
N TYR A 102 -1.48 20.19 3.81
CA TYR A 102 -1.48 21.60 3.47
C TYR A 102 -0.64 22.42 4.46
N HIS A 103 -0.31 23.66 4.11
CA HIS A 103 0.43 24.56 5.01
C HIS A 103 -0.48 25.18 6.08
N PRO A 104 0.00 25.31 7.33
CA PRO A 104 -0.76 26.01 8.39
C PRO A 104 -0.99 27.49 8.03
N ASN A 105 -1.97 28.10 8.70
CA ASN A 105 -2.30 29.52 8.55
C ASN A 105 -2.72 29.93 7.11
N THR A 106 -3.18 28.99 6.29
CA THR A 106 -3.64 29.25 4.92
C THR A 106 -5.17 29.40 4.81
N GLY A 107 -5.85 29.48 5.96
CA GLY A 107 -7.30 29.65 6.03
C GLY A 107 -8.10 28.37 5.75
N VAL A 108 -7.45 27.21 5.74
CA VAL A 108 -8.11 25.90 5.58
C VAL A 108 -8.83 25.55 6.89
N LYS A 109 -10.12 25.25 6.81
CA LYS A 109 -10.97 24.80 7.91
C LYS A 109 -11.61 23.44 7.63
N SER A 110 -11.68 23.05 6.36
CA SER A 110 -12.29 21.81 5.92
C SER A 110 -11.76 21.40 4.54
N VAL A 111 -12.12 20.20 4.09
CA VAL A 111 -11.79 19.71 2.74
C VAL A 111 -12.41 20.58 1.63
N LYS A 112 -13.48 21.33 1.91
CA LYS A 112 -14.11 22.24 0.94
C LYS A 112 -13.20 23.39 0.52
N ASP A 113 -12.26 23.78 1.40
CA ASP A 113 -11.31 24.85 1.12
C ASP A 113 -10.22 24.43 0.10
N LEU A 114 -10.24 23.18 -0.34
CA LEU A 114 -9.42 22.68 -1.46
C LEU A 114 -9.94 23.20 -2.82
N ASP A 115 -11.23 23.54 -2.91
CA ASP A 115 -11.80 24.00 -4.17
C ASP A 115 -11.12 25.30 -4.64
N GLY A 116 -10.76 25.36 -5.91
CA GLY A 116 -9.98 26.45 -6.50
C GLY A 116 -8.47 26.42 -6.25
N ARG A 117 -7.96 25.55 -5.35
CA ARG A 117 -6.53 25.48 -5.00
C ARG A 117 -5.76 24.43 -5.81
N PRO A 118 -4.42 24.58 -5.90
CA PRO A 118 -3.56 23.57 -6.51
C PRO A 118 -3.51 22.30 -5.65
N PHE A 119 -3.63 21.13 -6.28
CA PHE A 119 -3.55 19.84 -5.62
C PHE A 119 -2.68 18.85 -6.38
N ALA A 120 -1.56 18.46 -5.77
CA ALA A 120 -0.72 17.38 -6.27
C ALA A 120 -1.33 16.02 -5.88
N VAL A 121 -1.80 15.26 -6.86
CA VAL A 121 -2.50 13.98 -6.64
C VAL A 121 -2.02 12.91 -7.62
N LYS A 122 -1.95 11.65 -7.18
CA LYS A 122 -1.74 10.50 -8.08
C LYS A 122 -2.96 10.38 -8.99
N MET A 123 -2.75 10.56 -10.29
CA MET A 123 -3.84 10.55 -11.27
C MET A 123 -4.58 9.21 -11.24
N GLY A 124 -5.91 9.29 -11.25
CA GLY A 124 -6.79 8.13 -11.27
C GLY A 124 -6.96 7.41 -9.93
N VAL A 125 -6.50 7.98 -8.82
CA VAL A 125 -6.74 7.42 -7.48
C VAL A 125 -8.23 7.51 -7.14
N THR A 126 -8.80 6.38 -6.71
CA THR A 126 -10.27 6.20 -6.63
C THR A 126 -10.92 7.08 -5.58
N TYR A 127 -10.34 7.16 -4.34
CA TYR A 127 -10.93 7.95 -3.27
C TYR A 127 -11.14 9.42 -3.64
N TRP A 128 -10.29 9.97 -4.53
CA TRP A 128 -10.37 11.38 -4.89
C TRP A 128 -11.63 11.71 -5.70
N LYS A 129 -12.08 10.79 -6.55
CA LYS A 129 -13.37 10.93 -7.24
C LYS A 129 -14.51 11.04 -6.23
N TRP A 130 -14.52 10.16 -5.22
CA TRP A 130 -15.53 10.18 -4.16
C TRP A 130 -15.48 11.48 -3.34
N VAL A 131 -14.29 11.97 -2.95
CA VAL A 131 -14.14 13.24 -2.23
C VAL A 131 -14.73 14.40 -3.04
N LYS A 132 -14.37 14.50 -4.33
CA LYS A 132 -14.91 15.54 -5.20
C LYS A 132 -16.44 15.52 -5.30
N GLN A 133 -17.02 14.37 -5.46
CA GLN A 133 -18.48 14.22 -5.53
C GLN A 133 -19.15 14.57 -4.21
N LYS A 134 -18.69 14.01 -3.11
CA LYS A 134 -19.25 14.23 -1.76
C LYS A 134 -19.24 15.69 -1.33
N TYR A 135 -18.15 16.39 -1.62
CA TYR A 135 -17.92 17.77 -1.16
C TYR A 135 -18.15 18.83 -2.25
N GLN A 136 -18.55 18.39 -3.46
CA GLN A 136 -18.83 19.25 -4.63
C GLN A 136 -17.63 20.13 -5.02
N LEU A 137 -16.44 19.53 -5.05
CA LEU A 137 -15.21 20.21 -5.42
C LEU A 137 -15.07 20.25 -6.95
N ASN A 138 -15.39 21.38 -7.56
CA ASN A 138 -15.48 21.51 -9.02
C ASN A 138 -14.36 22.31 -9.66
N ALA A 139 -13.62 23.10 -8.86
CA ALA A 139 -12.61 24.04 -9.34
C ALA A 139 -11.16 23.67 -8.90
N VAL A 140 -10.94 22.50 -8.31
CA VAL A 140 -9.62 22.06 -7.87
C VAL A 140 -8.65 21.97 -9.04
N LYS A 141 -7.47 22.58 -8.89
CA LYS A 141 -6.41 22.59 -9.92
C LYS A 141 -5.50 21.39 -9.74
N GLU A 142 -5.93 20.24 -10.25
CA GLU A 142 -5.21 18.96 -10.12
C GLU A 142 -3.95 18.92 -11.01
N PHE A 143 -2.86 18.38 -10.47
CA PHE A 143 -1.66 18.06 -11.23
C PHE A 143 -0.97 16.80 -10.68
N PRO A 144 -0.12 16.13 -11.51
CA PRO A 144 0.44 14.84 -11.14
C PRO A 144 1.35 14.90 -9.91
N LEU A 145 1.16 13.96 -8.97
CA LEU A 145 2.06 13.74 -7.84
C LEU A 145 3.38 13.13 -8.33
N THR A 146 4.49 13.87 -8.21
CA THR A 146 5.82 13.41 -8.63
C THR A 146 6.64 12.80 -7.49
N GLY A 147 6.25 13.05 -6.25
CA GLY A 147 7.02 12.69 -5.05
C GLY A 147 8.14 13.68 -4.71
N ASP A 148 8.33 14.73 -5.51
CA ASP A 148 9.14 15.90 -5.15
C ASP A 148 8.36 16.79 -4.17
N LEU A 149 9.00 17.15 -3.06
CA LEU A 149 8.42 17.99 -2.01
C LEU A 149 8.79 19.47 -2.17
N GLY A 150 9.69 19.80 -3.09
CA GLY A 150 10.18 21.16 -3.26
C GLY A 150 9.11 22.13 -3.77
N LEU A 151 8.24 21.68 -4.68
CA LEU A 151 7.14 22.51 -5.17
C LEU A 151 6.14 22.81 -4.02
N PHE A 152 5.75 21.78 -3.26
CA PHE A 152 4.88 21.98 -2.09
C PHE A 152 5.48 23.00 -1.12
N ALA A 153 6.76 22.82 -0.74
CA ALA A 153 7.43 23.69 0.23
C ALA A 153 7.42 25.17 -0.16
N ARG A 154 7.39 25.50 -1.47
CA ARG A 154 7.40 26.88 -2.00
C ARG A 154 6.01 27.40 -2.36
N THR A 155 4.95 26.57 -2.26
CA THR A 155 3.60 26.94 -2.70
C THR A 155 2.62 26.87 -1.52
N PRO A 156 2.46 27.94 -0.72
CA PRO A 156 1.62 27.90 0.51
C PRO A 156 0.17 27.50 0.29
N GLN A 157 -0.40 27.77 -0.89
CA GLN A 157 -1.81 27.44 -1.19
C GLN A 157 -1.99 26.03 -1.73
N GLN A 158 -0.91 25.25 -1.90
CA GLN A 158 -0.95 23.92 -2.46
C GLN A 158 -1.39 22.90 -1.41
N PHE A 159 -2.29 21.99 -1.83
CA PHE A 159 -2.50 20.71 -1.17
C PHE A 159 -1.67 19.62 -1.84
N GLN A 160 -1.31 18.60 -1.06
CA GLN A 160 -0.58 17.45 -1.56
C GLN A 160 -1.12 16.15 -0.99
N GLN A 161 -1.42 15.21 -1.87
CA GLN A 161 -1.72 13.83 -1.46
C GLN A 161 -0.49 13.17 -0.84
N GLY A 162 -0.71 12.40 0.20
CA GLY A 162 0.30 11.55 0.81
C GLY A 162 -0.28 10.48 1.70
N TYR A 163 0.61 9.87 2.45
CA TYR A 163 0.27 8.99 3.57
C TYR A 163 0.57 9.71 4.88
N SER A 164 -0.39 9.73 5.80
CA SER A 164 -0.25 10.34 7.15
C SER A 164 0.91 9.74 7.93
N LEU A 165 1.30 8.51 7.63
CA LEU A 165 2.45 7.82 8.21
C LEU A 165 3.81 8.44 7.82
N PHE A 166 3.91 9.14 6.69
CA PHE A 166 5.22 9.53 6.14
C PHE A 166 5.31 10.99 5.70
N LEU A 167 4.28 11.51 5.02
CA LEU A 167 4.40 12.80 4.34
C LEU A 167 4.62 13.96 5.32
N PRO A 168 3.89 14.08 6.45
CA PRO A 168 4.14 15.13 7.43
C PRO A 168 5.55 15.08 8.01
N ALA A 169 6.03 13.89 8.39
CA ALA A 169 7.39 13.71 8.94
C ALA A 169 8.48 14.06 7.91
N ARG A 170 8.29 13.69 6.64
CA ARG A 170 9.23 14.04 5.56
C ARG A 170 9.28 15.54 5.28
N LEU A 171 8.16 16.24 5.41
CA LEU A 171 8.09 17.69 5.26
C LEU A 171 8.71 18.38 6.47
N ALA A 172 8.41 17.92 7.70
CA ALA A 172 9.00 18.42 8.92
C ALA A 172 10.55 18.29 8.93
N ALA A 173 11.08 17.17 8.44
CA ALA A 173 12.54 16.98 8.27
C ALA A 173 13.18 17.95 7.27
N LYS A 174 12.38 18.67 6.46
CA LYS A 174 12.81 19.76 5.56
C LYS A 174 12.48 21.15 6.10
N GLY A 175 12.05 21.26 7.36
CA GLY A 175 11.65 22.52 7.98
C GLY A 175 10.29 23.06 7.52
N VAL A 176 9.45 22.21 6.89
CA VAL A 176 8.13 22.61 6.38
C VAL A 176 7.06 22.14 7.36
N ALA A 177 6.43 23.09 8.07
CA ALA A 177 5.30 22.83 8.94
C ALA A 177 4.06 22.50 8.09
N THR A 178 3.25 21.54 8.55
CA THR A 178 2.05 21.09 7.83
C THR A 178 0.91 20.75 8.78
N GLU A 179 -0.30 20.89 8.25
CA GLU A 179 -1.53 20.31 8.76
C GLU A 179 -2.06 19.29 7.74
N GLN A 180 -3.05 18.50 8.14
CA GLN A 180 -3.58 17.45 7.25
C GLN A 180 -5.06 17.20 7.52
N ILE A 181 -5.75 16.73 6.47
CA ILE A 181 -7.08 16.13 6.53
C ILE A 181 -6.92 14.68 6.07
N THR A 182 -7.23 13.71 6.92
CA THR A 182 -7.18 12.29 6.52
C THR A 182 -8.45 11.90 5.75
N ILE A 183 -8.31 10.95 4.83
CA ILE A 183 -9.47 10.46 4.07
C ILE A 183 -10.37 9.60 4.95
N GLU A 184 -9.82 9.02 6.01
CA GLU A 184 -10.58 8.32 7.04
C GLU A 184 -11.54 9.25 7.80
N GLU A 185 -11.10 10.46 8.20
CA GLU A 185 -11.96 11.47 8.86
C GLU A 185 -13.15 11.87 7.98
N LEU A 186 -12.98 11.79 6.67
CA LEU A 186 -14.06 12.04 5.71
C LEU A 186 -15.05 10.86 5.59
N GLY A 187 -14.73 9.71 6.22
CA GLY A 187 -15.57 8.51 6.24
C GLY A 187 -15.29 7.52 5.10
N TYR A 188 -14.15 7.62 4.42
CA TYR A 188 -13.77 6.70 3.34
C TYR A 188 -12.57 5.85 3.76
N ARG A 189 -12.77 4.53 3.87
CA ARG A 189 -11.83 3.63 4.56
C ARG A 189 -11.50 2.36 3.75
N PRO A 190 -10.86 2.46 2.56
CA PRO A 190 -10.46 1.28 1.81
C PRO A 190 -9.35 0.53 2.55
N TYR A 191 -9.35 -0.80 2.49
CA TYR A 191 -8.23 -1.62 2.96
C TYR A 191 -6.96 -1.38 2.13
N SER A 192 -5.78 -1.53 2.73
CA SER A 192 -4.56 -1.85 1.98
C SER A 192 -4.50 -3.36 1.82
N VAL A 193 -4.61 -3.86 0.60
CA VAL A 193 -4.80 -5.28 0.33
C VAL A 193 -3.81 -5.81 -0.70
N LEU A 194 -3.18 -6.94 -0.38
CA LEU A 194 -2.53 -7.78 -1.39
C LEU A 194 -3.59 -8.54 -2.15
N PHE A 195 -3.48 -8.57 -3.46
CA PHE A 195 -4.43 -9.21 -4.35
C PHE A 195 -3.72 -10.00 -5.44
N THR A 196 -4.45 -10.93 -6.05
CA THR A 196 -4.07 -11.71 -7.22
C THR A 196 -5.27 -11.92 -8.14
N THR A 197 -5.14 -12.73 -9.19
CA THR A 197 -6.25 -13.04 -10.09
C THR A 197 -7.05 -14.26 -9.62
N ASP A 198 -8.35 -14.33 -9.98
CA ASP A 198 -9.18 -15.54 -9.83
C ASP A 198 -8.50 -16.78 -10.47
N LYS A 199 -7.84 -16.57 -11.62
CA LYS A 199 -7.08 -17.60 -12.32
C LYS A 199 -5.94 -18.15 -11.46
N MET A 200 -5.13 -17.27 -10.85
CA MET A 200 -4.02 -17.67 -9.98
C MET A 200 -4.51 -18.51 -8.80
N ILE A 201 -5.59 -18.09 -8.14
CA ILE A 201 -6.18 -18.83 -7.01
C ILE A 201 -6.66 -20.22 -7.45
N LYS A 202 -7.30 -20.32 -8.61
CA LYS A 202 -7.82 -21.59 -9.14
C LYS A 202 -6.72 -22.56 -9.59
N GLU A 203 -5.70 -22.04 -10.26
CA GLU A 203 -4.65 -22.87 -10.87
C GLU A 203 -3.49 -23.17 -9.90
N ASN A 204 -3.25 -22.33 -8.90
CA ASN A 204 -2.14 -22.45 -7.95
C ASN A 204 -2.57 -22.16 -6.51
N PRO A 205 -3.61 -22.82 -5.95
CA PRO A 205 -4.15 -22.52 -4.63
C PRO A 205 -3.10 -22.69 -3.51
N GLU A 206 -2.27 -23.72 -3.58
CA GLU A 206 -1.21 -23.98 -2.61
C GLU A 206 -0.16 -22.86 -2.59
N LEU A 207 0.22 -22.36 -3.75
CA LEU A 207 1.16 -21.25 -3.86
C LEU A 207 0.58 -19.97 -3.22
N VAL A 208 -0.69 -19.67 -3.50
CA VAL A 208 -1.38 -18.52 -2.91
C VAL A 208 -1.45 -18.67 -1.40
N GLN A 209 -1.77 -19.87 -0.89
CA GLN A 209 -1.80 -20.15 0.55
C GLN A 209 -0.41 -19.98 1.18
N THR A 210 0.65 -20.52 0.57
CA THR A 210 2.04 -20.37 1.05
C THR A 210 2.41 -18.88 1.18
N VAL A 211 2.06 -18.04 0.20
CA VAL A 211 2.32 -16.60 0.28
C VAL A 211 1.57 -15.96 1.45
N VAL A 212 0.28 -16.29 1.63
CA VAL A 212 -0.53 -15.78 2.74
C VAL A 212 0.03 -16.20 4.09
N ASP A 213 0.41 -17.47 4.24
CA ASP A 213 0.97 -18.02 5.49
C ASP A 213 2.29 -17.33 5.84
N ARG A 214 3.18 -17.15 4.86
CA ARG A 214 4.45 -16.44 5.06
C ARG A 214 4.24 -14.98 5.45
N LEU A 215 3.27 -14.30 4.87
CA LEU A 215 2.93 -12.92 5.26
C LEU A 215 2.33 -12.86 6.66
N SER A 216 1.52 -13.84 7.05
CA SER A 216 0.94 -13.93 8.41
C SER A 216 2.02 -14.08 9.50
N ILE A 217 3.18 -14.63 9.16
CA ILE A 217 4.35 -14.73 10.04
C ILE A 217 5.22 -13.47 9.94
N SER A 218 5.50 -13.00 8.74
CA SER A 218 6.46 -11.92 8.50
C SER A 218 5.95 -10.55 8.98
N PHE A 219 4.63 -10.29 8.92
CA PHE A 219 4.08 -9.05 9.45
C PHE A 219 4.32 -8.89 10.95
N PRO A 220 3.84 -9.79 11.83
CA PRO A 220 4.14 -9.70 13.26
C PRO A 220 5.66 -9.65 13.55
N LYS A 221 6.46 -10.47 12.86
CA LYS A 221 7.92 -10.49 13.03
C LYS A 221 8.53 -9.12 12.76
N SER A 222 8.15 -8.45 11.67
CA SER A 222 8.65 -7.11 11.32
C SER A 222 8.22 -6.02 12.30
N LEU A 223 7.18 -6.26 13.11
CA LEU A 223 6.68 -5.33 14.12
C LEU A 223 7.33 -5.56 15.49
N ILE A 224 7.68 -6.82 15.82
CA ILE A 224 8.33 -7.20 17.08
C ILE A 224 9.79 -6.79 17.04
N ASP A 225 10.52 -7.16 15.99
CA ASP A 225 11.91 -6.77 15.75
C ASP A 225 12.04 -6.04 14.41
N PRO A 226 11.78 -4.72 14.37
CA PRO A 226 11.76 -3.98 13.11
C PRO A 226 13.16 -3.69 12.54
N LYS A 227 14.24 -3.85 13.32
CA LYS A 227 15.57 -3.39 12.89
C LYS A 227 16.08 -4.10 11.62
N PRO A 228 16.08 -5.44 11.50
CA PRO A 228 16.56 -6.12 10.28
C PRO A 228 15.78 -5.70 9.04
N THR A 229 14.45 -5.69 9.12
CA THR A 229 13.56 -5.30 7.99
C THR A 229 13.72 -3.83 7.65
N ARG A 230 13.79 -2.95 8.65
CA ARG A 230 14.05 -1.53 8.42
C ARG A 230 15.36 -1.33 7.66
N ASP A 231 16.45 -1.92 8.11
CA ASP A 231 17.75 -1.76 7.49
C ASP A 231 17.74 -2.31 6.04
N PHE A 232 17.01 -3.40 5.80
CA PHE A 232 16.77 -3.93 4.46
C PHE A 232 15.97 -2.96 3.57
N ILE A 233 14.88 -2.37 4.07
CA ILE A 233 14.09 -1.35 3.36
C ILE A 233 14.94 -0.12 3.03
N LEU A 234 15.74 0.36 3.99
CA LEU A 234 16.60 1.53 3.81
C LEU A 234 17.71 1.28 2.79
N SER A 235 18.16 0.03 2.61
CA SER A 235 19.08 -0.35 1.55
C SER A 235 18.45 -0.25 0.15
N LYS A 236 17.12 -0.41 0.05
CA LYS A 236 16.34 -0.35 -1.21
C LYS A 236 15.87 1.07 -1.56
N SER A 237 15.76 1.98 -0.57
CA SER A 237 15.21 3.33 -0.79
C SER A 237 15.85 4.37 0.12
N LYS A 238 16.29 5.49 -0.50
CA LYS A 238 16.80 6.68 0.21
C LYS A 238 15.71 7.70 0.54
N LYS A 239 14.43 7.40 0.29
CA LYS A 239 13.31 8.34 0.49
C LYS A 239 12.82 8.40 1.93
N VAL A 240 13.22 7.46 2.76
CA VAL A 240 12.86 7.33 4.18
C VAL A 240 14.16 7.07 4.96
N ASN A 241 14.32 7.69 6.11
CA ASN A 241 15.38 7.40 7.08
C ASN A 241 14.85 6.52 8.21
N ALA A 242 15.74 6.09 9.11
CA ALA A 242 15.39 5.19 10.22
C ALA A 242 14.37 5.81 11.19
N GLU A 243 14.47 7.10 11.47
CA GLU A 243 13.55 7.82 12.36
C GLU A 243 12.13 7.86 11.78
N ILE A 244 12.00 8.32 10.53
CA ILE A 244 10.71 8.35 9.83
C ILE A 244 10.10 6.96 9.73
N HIS A 245 10.91 5.93 9.48
CA HIS A 245 10.46 4.54 9.45
C HIS A 245 9.92 4.09 10.81
N ASN A 246 10.66 4.31 11.89
CA ASN A 246 10.25 3.92 13.23
C ASN A 246 8.95 4.63 13.66
N ASN A 247 8.87 5.95 13.44
CA ASN A 247 7.66 6.72 13.72
C ASN A 247 6.45 6.20 12.94
N ALA A 248 6.65 5.86 11.67
CA ALA A 248 5.58 5.29 10.85
C ALA A 248 5.11 3.92 11.37
N LEU A 249 6.01 3.07 11.87
CA LEU A 249 5.63 1.79 12.47
C LEU A 249 4.82 1.98 13.74
N GLU A 250 5.18 2.93 14.61
CA GLU A 250 4.41 3.20 15.84
C GLU A 250 3.00 3.73 15.51
N LEU A 251 2.89 4.65 14.55
CA LEU A 251 1.58 5.10 14.05
C LEU A 251 0.78 3.95 13.44
N MET A 252 1.44 3.08 12.66
CA MET A 252 0.80 1.92 12.04
C MET A 252 0.25 0.94 13.07
N LYS A 253 1.01 0.61 14.11
CA LYS A 253 0.60 -0.26 15.21
C LYS A 253 -0.62 0.30 15.95
N ARG A 254 -0.63 1.62 16.20
CA ARG A 254 -1.67 2.29 16.97
C ARG A 254 -2.99 2.42 16.19
N ASP A 255 -2.93 2.83 14.91
CA ASP A 255 -4.09 3.34 14.18
C ASP A 255 -4.55 2.46 13.01
N PHE A 256 -3.65 1.66 12.41
CA PHE A 256 -3.91 1.01 11.12
C PHE A 256 -3.94 -0.52 11.18
N LEU A 257 -3.44 -1.11 12.26
CA LEU A 257 -3.43 -2.56 12.46
C LEU A 257 -4.53 -3.01 13.43
N PRO A 258 -4.98 -4.28 13.35
CA PRO A 258 -5.80 -4.85 14.40
C PRO A 258 -5.00 -4.92 15.71
N LYS A 259 -5.70 -4.77 16.86
CA LYS A 259 -5.06 -4.89 18.19
C LYS A 259 -4.42 -6.27 18.39
N ASP A 260 -5.07 -7.29 17.90
CA ASP A 260 -4.56 -8.67 17.85
C ASP A 260 -3.86 -8.87 16.50
N TRP A 261 -2.54 -8.89 16.49
CA TRP A 261 -1.73 -9.01 15.27
C TRP A 261 -1.88 -10.37 14.58
N SER A 262 -2.40 -11.41 15.25
CA SER A 262 -2.74 -12.67 14.59
C SER A 262 -3.86 -12.52 13.56
N LYS A 263 -4.58 -11.40 13.59
CA LYS A 263 -5.65 -11.05 12.65
C LYS A 263 -5.17 -10.16 11.48
N ILE A 264 -3.88 -9.87 11.40
CA ILE A 264 -3.33 -9.22 10.20
C ILE A 264 -3.53 -10.19 9.03
N GLY A 265 -4.05 -9.71 7.93
CA GLY A 265 -4.45 -10.50 6.76
C GLY A 265 -5.94 -10.75 6.65
N CYS A 266 -6.68 -10.73 7.78
CA CYS A 266 -8.12 -10.97 7.79
C CYS A 266 -8.92 -9.87 7.10
N GLN A 267 -10.07 -10.25 6.53
CA GLN A 267 -10.98 -9.36 5.82
C GLN A 267 -12.39 -9.47 6.40
N ASP A 268 -13.10 -8.34 6.48
CA ASP A 268 -14.54 -8.30 6.80
C ASP A 268 -15.32 -8.07 5.49
N PRO A 269 -16.14 -9.05 5.05
CA PRO A 269 -16.96 -8.89 3.83
C PRO A 269 -17.91 -7.69 3.88
N ASN A 270 -18.42 -7.32 5.06
CA ASN A 270 -19.34 -6.18 5.19
C ASN A 270 -18.66 -4.87 4.83
N ARG A 271 -17.39 -4.71 5.16
CA ARG A 271 -16.62 -3.51 4.79
C ARG A 271 -16.41 -3.39 3.28
N TRP A 272 -16.29 -4.49 2.57
CA TRP A 272 -16.24 -4.48 1.11
C TRP A 272 -17.59 -4.01 0.52
N VAL A 273 -18.71 -4.48 1.07
CA VAL A 273 -20.05 -4.06 0.65
C VAL A 273 -20.29 -2.58 0.95
N GLU A 274 -19.89 -2.12 2.14
CA GLU A 274 -19.98 -0.70 2.53
C GLU A 274 -19.17 0.18 1.57
N LEU A 275 -17.92 -0.17 1.29
CA LEU A 275 -17.07 0.55 0.36
C LEU A 275 -17.68 0.58 -1.07
N ALA A 276 -18.24 -0.55 -1.54
CA ALA A 276 -18.92 -0.62 -2.83
C ALA A 276 -20.10 0.37 -2.91
N ASN A 277 -20.86 0.52 -1.83
CA ASN A 277 -21.97 1.46 -1.77
C ASN A 277 -21.50 2.92 -1.77
N GLN A 278 -20.36 3.21 -1.13
CA GLN A 278 -19.75 4.55 -1.17
C GLN A 278 -19.22 4.93 -2.57
N MET A 279 -18.88 3.95 -3.40
CA MET A 279 -18.28 4.16 -4.72
C MET A 279 -19.32 4.33 -5.85
N LYS A 280 -20.60 4.11 -5.58
CA LYS A 280 -21.72 4.34 -6.52
C LYS A 280 -22.04 5.83 -6.67
#